data_c143134b80e45612e8c25c1d59c142a5
#
_entry.id   c143134b80e45612e8c25c1d59c142a5
#
_cell.length_a   1.000
_cell.length_b   1.000
_cell.length_c   1.000
_cell.angle_alpha   90.00
_cell.angle_beta   90.00
_cell.angle_gamma   90.00
#
_symmetry.space_group_name_H-M   'P 1'
#
loop_
_entity.id
_entity.type
_entity.pdbx_description
1 polymer ?
#
loop_
_entity_poly.entity_id
_entity_poly.type
_entity_poly.pdbx_seq_one_letter_code
_entity_poly.pdbx_strand_id
1 'polypeptide(L)'
;MNTWSTFPERAGTVVVGAGCVGCSAAYHLAESGREDVVVLDRGPLFETGGSTSHAPGLVFQTAGNKLMTEMASYTRDLYDGFGDFRTCGGIEVAYTEDRWDFLKRKREWGQSYGIDEGQLLTPEEVESRVPQINADVIYGGYYVPSDGKADAVSAAESMAEEAREAGVEFYGHTEVTDID
;
A
#
# COMPACT_ATOMS: atom_id res chain seq x y z
N MET A 1 -3.56 13.06 32.74
CA MET A 1 -2.19 13.24 33.25
C MET A 1 -1.26 12.88 32.12
N ASN A 2 -0.58 13.86 31.52
CA ASN A 2 0.39 13.61 30.47
C ASN A 2 1.61 12.95 31.08
N THR A 3 1.70 11.63 30.94
CA THR A 3 2.98 10.95 31.15
C THR A 3 3.80 11.23 29.92
N TRP A 4 4.68 12.23 29.95
CA TRP A 4 5.76 12.35 29.00
C TRP A 4 6.63 11.10 29.20
N SER A 5 6.49 10.12 28.30
CA SER A 5 7.50 9.06 28.23
C SER A 5 8.82 9.75 27.92
N THR A 6 9.80 9.58 28.79
CA THR A 6 11.14 10.11 28.57
C THR A 6 11.67 9.43 27.30
N PHE A 7 12.12 10.25 26.34
CA PHE A 7 12.76 9.74 25.11
C PHE A 7 13.86 8.74 25.51
N PRO A 8 13.87 7.53 24.93
CA PRO A 8 14.84 6.51 25.31
C PRO A 8 16.27 6.95 24.94
N GLU A 9 17.23 6.71 25.82
CA GLU A 9 18.65 7.01 25.56
C GLU A 9 19.26 6.03 24.53
N ARG A 10 18.63 4.89 24.32
CA ARG A 10 19.07 3.82 23.41
C ARG A 10 17.87 3.10 22.83
N ALA A 11 18.03 2.61 21.60
CA ALA A 11 17.10 1.71 20.96
C ALA A 11 17.86 0.61 20.19
N GLY A 12 17.27 -0.57 20.09
CA GLY A 12 17.82 -1.67 19.29
C GLY A 12 17.65 -1.42 17.78
N THR A 13 16.57 -0.75 17.42
CA THR A 13 16.28 -0.36 16.02
C THR A 13 15.61 1.02 15.99
N VAL A 14 16.07 1.88 15.12
CA VAL A 14 15.45 3.19 14.87
C VAL A 14 14.92 3.23 13.45
N VAL A 15 13.63 3.54 13.30
CA VAL A 15 12.97 3.77 12.01
C VAL A 15 12.78 5.28 11.84
N VAL A 16 13.29 5.85 10.75
CA VAL A 16 13.18 7.27 10.47
C VAL A 16 12.04 7.53 9.47
N GLY A 17 11.01 8.22 9.94
CA GLY A 17 9.78 8.52 9.22
C GLY A 17 8.62 7.60 9.61
N ALA A 18 7.49 8.20 10.03
CA ALA A 18 6.25 7.50 10.38
C ALA A 18 5.19 7.56 9.27
N GLY A 19 5.62 7.55 8.01
CA GLY A 19 4.74 7.32 6.86
C GLY A 19 4.44 5.83 6.68
N CYS A 20 3.68 5.48 5.65
CA CYS A 20 3.25 4.09 5.37
C CYS A 20 4.42 3.09 5.38
N VAL A 21 5.58 3.45 4.80
CA VAL A 21 6.77 2.58 4.78
C VAL A 21 7.35 2.37 6.18
N GLY A 22 7.49 3.45 6.97
CA GLY A 22 8.03 3.35 8.33
C GLY A 22 7.09 2.62 9.28
N CYS A 23 5.78 2.89 9.19
CA CYS A 23 4.77 2.15 9.99
C CYS A 23 4.75 0.67 9.61
N SER A 24 4.83 0.34 8.31
CA SER A 24 4.95 -1.04 7.86
C SER A 24 6.21 -1.72 8.36
N ALA A 25 7.36 -1.03 8.32
CA ALA A 25 8.61 -1.56 8.86
C ALA A 25 8.49 -1.83 10.38
N ALA A 26 7.94 -0.89 11.13
CA ALA A 26 7.72 -1.03 12.57
C ALA A 26 6.79 -2.20 12.91
N TYR A 27 5.66 -2.31 12.20
CA TYR A 27 4.71 -3.42 12.34
C TYR A 27 5.39 -4.77 12.12
N HIS A 28 6.09 -4.95 11.00
CA HIS A 28 6.72 -6.24 10.68
C HIS A 28 7.94 -6.56 11.57
N LEU A 29 8.65 -5.55 12.08
CA LEU A 29 9.68 -5.74 13.09
C LEU A 29 9.08 -6.27 14.39
N ALA A 30 7.97 -5.67 14.84
CA ALA A 30 7.23 -6.12 16.01
C ALA A 30 6.70 -7.55 15.83
N GLU A 31 6.03 -7.84 14.71
CA GLU A 31 5.56 -9.18 14.37
C GLU A 31 6.68 -10.23 14.33
N SER A 32 7.90 -9.83 13.94
CA SER A 32 9.07 -10.70 13.98
C SER A 32 9.68 -10.90 15.37
N GLY A 33 9.07 -10.31 16.41
CA GLY A 33 9.54 -10.38 17.79
C GLY A 33 10.73 -9.47 18.11
N ARG A 34 10.95 -8.40 17.31
CA ARG A 34 11.96 -7.40 17.63
C ARG A 34 11.48 -6.50 18.76
N GLU A 35 12.27 -6.44 19.80
CA GLU A 35 12.12 -5.52 20.91
C GLU A 35 12.95 -4.24 20.68
N ASP A 36 12.72 -3.21 21.50
CA ASP A 36 13.45 -1.93 21.47
C ASP A 36 13.41 -1.24 20.08
N VAL A 37 12.24 -1.19 19.45
CA VAL A 37 12.02 -0.48 18.19
C VAL A 37 11.44 0.91 18.47
N VAL A 38 12.05 1.93 17.89
CA VAL A 38 11.61 3.33 17.99
C VAL A 38 11.39 3.90 16.58
N VAL A 39 10.29 4.59 16.41
CA VAL A 39 9.97 5.31 15.16
C VAL A 39 10.00 6.82 15.42
N LEU A 40 10.77 7.56 14.63
CA LEU A 40 10.93 9.00 14.74
C LEU A 40 10.35 9.70 13.51
N ASP A 41 9.55 10.74 13.72
CA ASP A 41 9.10 11.59 12.63
C ASP A 41 9.31 13.07 12.97
N ARG A 42 9.78 13.86 12.01
CA ARG A 42 9.99 15.31 12.19
C ARG A 42 8.69 16.10 12.34
N GLY A 43 7.60 15.59 11.78
CA GLY A 43 6.27 16.16 11.85
C GLY A 43 5.41 15.56 12.96
N PRO A 44 4.16 16.01 13.08
CA PRO A 44 3.18 15.31 13.88
C PRO A 44 2.93 13.92 13.30
N LEU A 45 2.67 12.94 14.16
CA LEU A 45 2.37 11.57 13.73
C LEU A 45 1.03 11.54 12.99
N PHE A 46 1.01 10.86 11.83
CA PHE A 46 -0.18 10.62 10.98
C PHE A 46 -0.85 11.88 10.42
N GLU A 47 -0.33 13.06 10.73
CA GLU A 47 -0.76 14.28 10.08
C GLU A 47 0.02 14.51 8.78
N THR A 48 -0.60 15.22 7.88
CA THR A 48 -0.21 15.30 6.48
C THR A 48 1.06 16.12 6.23
N GLY A 49 1.92 15.66 5.37
CA GLY A 49 3.14 16.35 4.93
C GLY A 49 4.05 15.48 4.07
N GLY A 50 3.82 14.14 4.08
CA GLY A 50 4.57 13.18 3.30
C GLY A 50 3.77 12.55 2.17
N SER A 51 4.40 11.63 1.44
CA SER A 51 3.79 10.95 0.29
C SER A 51 2.55 10.12 0.67
N THR A 52 2.47 9.60 1.90
CA THR A 52 1.35 8.77 2.36
C THR A 52 0.02 9.49 2.27
N SER A 53 -0.07 10.72 2.76
CA SER A 53 -1.30 11.51 2.75
C SER A 53 -1.72 12.01 1.37
N HIS A 54 -0.83 11.98 0.40
CA HIS A 54 -1.09 12.36 -1.00
C HIS A 54 -1.30 11.16 -1.92
N ALA A 55 -1.22 9.92 -1.39
CA ALA A 55 -1.39 8.72 -2.16
C ALA A 55 -2.86 8.57 -2.63
N PRO A 56 -3.12 8.21 -3.89
CA PRO A 56 -4.48 7.96 -4.38
C PRO A 56 -5.11 6.70 -3.77
N GLY A 57 -4.32 5.89 -3.08
CA GLY A 57 -4.74 4.68 -2.40
C GLY A 57 -5.08 3.51 -3.32
N LEU A 58 -4.73 3.57 -4.60
CA LEU A 58 -4.97 2.46 -5.53
C LEU A 58 -4.06 1.28 -5.21
N VAL A 59 -4.64 0.10 -5.07
CA VAL A 59 -3.92 -1.15 -4.81
C VAL A 59 -4.19 -2.12 -5.95
N PHE A 60 -3.16 -2.32 -6.79
CA PHE A 60 -3.16 -3.26 -7.91
C PHE A 60 -2.26 -4.45 -7.58
N GLN A 61 -2.81 -5.66 -7.62
CA GLN A 61 -2.07 -6.86 -7.25
C GLN A 61 -1.15 -7.37 -8.36
N THR A 62 -1.59 -7.30 -9.62
CA THR A 62 -0.80 -7.83 -10.72
C THR A 62 0.38 -6.93 -11.08
N ALA A 63 1.59 -7.43 -10.88
CA ALA A 63 2.85 -6.78 -11.23
C ALA A 63 3.63 -7.57 -12.32
N GLY A 64 4.73 -6.99 -12.80
CA GLY A 64 5.55 -7.59 -13.87
C GLY A 64 6.41 -8.78 -13.43
N ASN A 65 6.41 -9.14 -12.15
CA ASN A 65 7.12 -10.30 -11.60
C ASN A 65 6.37 -10.89 -10.41
N LYS A 66 6.69 -12.15 -10.10
CA LYS A 66 6.02 -12.94 -9.07
C LYS A 66 6.15 -12.30 -7.67
N LEU A 67 7.35 -11.92 -7.27
CA LEU A 67 7.59 -11.36 -5.94
C LEU A 67 6.74 -10.10 -5.68
N MET A 68 6.70 -9.18 -6.64
CA MET A 68 5.90 -7.96 -6.50
C MET A 68 4.40 -8.24 -6.47
N THR A 69 3.94 -9.26 -7.20
CA THR A 69 2.54 -9.70 -7.15
C THR A 69 2.20 -10.29 -5.80
N GLU A 70 3.06 -11.16 -5.25
CA GLU A 70 2.88 -11.74 -3.90
C GLU A 70 2.88 -10.65 -2.81
N MET A 71 3.81 -9.69 -2.88
CA MET A 71 3.86 -8.56 -1.95
C MET A 71 2.61 -7.65 -2.05
N ALA A 72 2.11 -7.40 -3.26
CA ALA A 72 0.91 -6.61 -3.45
C ALA A 72 -0.35 -7.32 -2.93
N SER A 73 -0.46 -8.63 -3.15
CA SER A 73 -1.55 -9.45 -2.60
C SER A 73 -1.49 -9.49 -1.07
N TYR A 74 -0.30 -9.69 -0.50
CA TYR A 74 -0.09 -9.61 0.95
C TYR A 74 -0.53 -8.25 1.51
N THR A 75 -0.13 -7.16 0.86
CA THR A 75 -0.51 -5.80 1.29
C THR A 75 -2.02 -5.59 1.25
N ARG A 76 -2.69 -6.08 0.20
CA ARG A 76 -4.15 -6.04 0.08
C ARG A 76 -4.80 -6.79 1.25
N ASP A 77 -4.35 -8.00 1.55
CA ASP A 77 -4.90 -8.83 2.62
C ASP A 77 -4.67 -8.20 4.00
N LEU A 78 -3.49 -7.61 4.21
CA LEU A 78 -3.17 -6.90 5.45
C LEU A 78 -4.10 -5.71 5.68
N TYR A 79 -4.30 -4.87 4.66
CA TYR A 79 -5.17 -3.70 4.75
C TYR A 79 -6.66 -4.07 4.88
N ASP A 80 -7.08 -5.15 4.23
CA ASP A 80 -8.44 -5.70 4.38
C ASP A 80 -8.66 -6.21 5.81
N GLY A 81 -7.66 -6.86 6.40
CA GLY A 81 -7.68 -7.32 7.79
C GLY A 81 -7.84 -6.19 8.80
N PHE A 82 -7.29 -5.01 8.54
CA PHE A 82 -7.49 -3.80 9.34
C PHE A 82 -8.82 -3.08 9.07
N GLY A 83 -9.50 -3.38 7.96
CA GLY A 83 -10.69 -2.68 7.52
C GLY A 83 -10.38 -1.39 6.71
N ASP A 84 -9.12 -1.16 6.35
CA ASP A 84 -8.65 0.02 5.61
C ASP A 84 -8.69 -0.16 4.09
N PHE A 85 -9.11 -1.33 3.61
CA PHE A 85 -9.23 -1.65 2.21
C PHE A 85 -10.68 -1.81 1.77
N ARG A 86 -10.98 -1.27 0.60
CA ARG A 86 -12.28 -1.47 -0.06
C ARG A 86 -12.07 -2.13 -1.41
N THR A 87 -12.50 -3.37 -1.54
CA THR A 87 -12.58 -4.06 -2.83
C THR A 87 -13.59 -3.34 -3.72
N CYS A 88 -13.14 -2.83 -4.84
CA CYS A 88 -13.99 -2.18 -5.86
C CYS A 88 -13.60 -2.57 -7.29
N GLY A 89 -12.62 -3.45 -7.43
CA GLY A 89 -11.98 -3.79 -8.69
C GLY A 89 -11.00 -2.72 -9.17
N GLY A 90 -10.09 -3.12 -10.03
CA GLY A 90 -9.16 -2.24 -10.72
C GLY A 90 -9.18 -2.49 -12.21
N ILE A 91 -9.22 -1.45 -13.03
CA ILE A 91 -9.14 -1.55 -14.49
C ILE A 91 -7.93 -0.77 -14.98
N GLU A 92 -7.06 -1.44 -15.71
CA GLU A 92 -5.96 -0.82 -16.43
C GLU A 92 -6.32 -0.76 -17.92
N VAL A 93 -6.33 0.44 -18.49
CA VAL A 93 -6.85 0.69 -19.85
C VAL A 93 -5.72 0.82 -20.86
N ALA A 94 -5.90 0.25 -22.06
CA ALA A 94 -4.98 0.34 -23.17
C ALA A 94 -5.44 1.36 -24.21
N TYR A 95 -4.69 2.46 -24.37
CA TYR A 95 -4.92 3.48 -25.40
C TYR A 95 -4.10 3.26 -26.67
N THR A 96 -3.22 2.26 -26.69
CA THR A 96 -2.41 1.87 -27.85
C THR A 96 -2.39 0.36 -28.00
N GLU A 97 -2.10 -0.11 -29.23
CA GLU A 97 -1.97 -1.53 -29.51
C GLU A 97 -0.86 -2.19 -28.69
N ASP A 98 0.31 -1.55 -28.60
CA ASP A 98 1.43 -2.04 -27.76
C ASP A 98 1.02 -2.21 -26.30
N ARG A 99 0.22 -1.25 -25.76
CA ARG A 99 -0.30 -1.33 -24.39
C ARG A 99 -1.29 -2.48 -24.24
N TRP A 100 -2.13 -2.69 -25.24
CA TRP A 100 -3.08 -3.82 -25.25
C TRP A 100 -2.35 -5.16 -25.25
N ASP A 101 -1.32 -5.31 -26.07
CA ASP A 101 -0.48 -6.51 -26.06
C ASP A 101 0.27 -6.71 -24.75
N PHE A 102 0.69 -5.62 -24.11
CA PHE A 102 1.24 -5.68 -22.74
C PHE A 102 0.20 -6.18 -21.73
N LEU A 103 -1.04 -5.69 -21.77
CA LEU A 103 -2.10 -6.11 -20.84
C LEU A 103 -2.48 -7.58 -21.02
N LYS A 104 -2.47 -8.09 -22.24
CA LYS A 104 -2.66 -9.54 -22.49
C LYS A 104 -1.58 -10.36 -21.79
N ARG A 105 -0.30 -9.98 -21.93
CA ARG A 105 0.81 -10.66 -21.23
C ARG A 105 0.71 -10.48 -19.71
N LYS A 106 0.31 -9.29 -19.23
CA LYS A 106 0.12 -9.01 -17.80
C LYS A 106 -0.94 -9.94 -17.21
N ARG A 107 -2.03 -10.19 -17.90
CA ARG A 107 -3.07 -11.14 -17.49
C ARG A 107 -2.50 -12.56 -17.35
N GLU A 108 -1.68 -13.02 -18.30
CA GLU A 108 -1.03 -14.33 -18.25
C GLU A 108 -0.05 -14.44 -17.08
N TRP A 109 0.73 -13.37 -16.81
CA TRP A 109 1.58 -13.30 -15.62
C TRP A 109 0.75 -13.36 -14.34
N GLY A 110 -0.33 -12.57 -14.25
CA GLY A 110 -1.24 -12.59 -13.10
C GLY A 110 -1.70 -14.00 -12.79
N GLN A 111 -2.21 -14.72 -13.79
CA GLN A 111 -2.62 -16.13 -13.62
C GLN A 111 -1.48 -17.03 -13.14
N SER A 112 -0.28 -16.88 -13.71
CA SER A 112 0.88 -17.69 -13.29
C SER A 112 1.37 -17.36 -11.88
N TYR A 113 0.96 -16.21 -11.31
CA TYR A 113 1.32 -15.74 -9.98
C TYR A 113 0.17 -15.81 -8.97
N GLY A 114 -0.98 -16.43 -9.35
CA GLY A 114 -2.10 -16.68 -8.45
C GLY A 114 -3.24 -15.66 -8.51
N ILE A 115 -3.23 -14.73 -9.47
CA ILE A 115 -4.35 -13.81 -9.73
C ILE A 115 -5.22 -14.39 -10.85
N ASP A 116 -6.00 -15.42 -10.53
CA ASP A 116 -6.76 -16.20 -11.52
C ASP A 116 -8.00 -15.47 -12.06
N GLU A 117 -8.58 -14.53 -11.31
CA GLU A 117 -9.79 -13.80 -11.66
C GLU A 117 -9.57 -12.63 -12.62
N GLY A 118 -8.31 -12.35 -13.01
CA GLY A 118 -7.96 -11.29 -13.95
C GLY A 118 -8.59 -11.49 -15.33
N GLN A 119 -9.30 -10.48 -15.85
CA GLN A 119 -10.09 -10.52 -17.07
C GLN A 119 -9.61 -9.48 -18.07
N LEU A 120 -9.56 -9.87 -19.36
CA LEU A 120 -9.45 -8.90 -20.44
C LEU A 120 -10.87 -8.44 -20.81
N LEU A 121 -11.06 -7.13 -20.87
CA LEU A 121 -12.33 -6.50 -21.21
C LEU A 121 -12.25 -5.86 -22.59
N THR A 122 -13.35 -5.96 -23.36
CA THR A 122 -13.52 -5.18 -24.59
C THR A 122 -13.68 -3.68 -24.26
N PRO A 123 -13.50 -2.77 -25.25
CA PRO A 123 -13.76 -1.34 -25.04
C PRO A 123 -15.15 -1.05 -24.47
N GLU A 124 -16.21 -1.69 -24.96
CA GLU A 124 -17.59 -1.51 -24.52
C GLU A 124 -17.79 -2.02 -23.09
N GLU A 125 -17.13 -3.11 -22.71
CA GLU A 125 -17.16 -3.62 -21.33
C GLU A 125 -16.44 -2.68 -20.36
N VAL A 126 -15.35 -2.02 -20.77
CA VAL A 126 -14.69 -0.97 -19.99
C VAL A 126 -15.61 0.23 -19.81
N GLU A 127 -16.19 0.75 -20.90
CA GLU A 127 -17.13 1.90 -20.85
C GLU A 127 -18.35 1.59 -19.98
N SER A 128 -18.88 0.37 -20.04
CA SER A 128 -20.05 -0.02 -19.21
C SER A 128 -19.73 0.00 -17.71
N ARG A 129 -18.48 -0.26 -17.31
CA ARG A 129 -18.03 -0.20 -15.91
C ARG A 129 -17.60 1.20 -15.49
N VAL A 130 -17.02 1.95 -16.43
CA VAL A 130 -16.48 3.31 -16.20
C VAL A 130 -16.99 4.22 -17.32
N PRO A 131 -18.22 4.78 -17.20
CA PRO A 131 -18.86 5.57 -18.26
C PRO A 131 -18.12 6.86 -18.68
N GLN A 132 -17.06 7.23 -17.95
CA GLN A 132 -16.20 8.37 -18.29
C GLN A 132 -15.15 8.02 -19.35
N ILE A 133 -14.97 6.73 -19.64
CA ILE A 133 -14.03 6.24 -20.65
C ILE A 133 -14.82 6.01 -21.95
N ASN A 134 -14.34 6.63 -23.04
CA ASN A 134 -14.92 6.43 -24.38
C ASN A 134 -14.35 5.16 -25.01
N ALA A 135 -15.21 4.21 -25.36
CA ALA A 135 -14.84 2.96 -26.01
C ALA A 135 -14.11 3.16 -27.35
N ASP A 136 -14.47 4.22 -28.12
CA ASP A 136 -13.91 4.47 -29.47
C ASP A 136 -12.39 4.78 -29.46
N VAL A 137 -11.81 5.13 -28.32
CA VAL A 137 -10.40 5.59 -28.23
C VAL A 137 -9.49 4.63 -27.49
N ILE A 138 -9.99 3.44 -27.12
CA ILE A 138 -9.23 2.43 -26.38
C ILE A 138 -9.22 1.08 -27.10
N TYR A 139 -8.26 0.24 -26.78
CA TYR A 139 -8.13 -1.13 -27.31
C TYR A 139 -8.76 -2.18 -26.38
N GLY A 140 -9.03 -1.83 -25.12
CA GLY A 140 -9.60 -2.68 -24.11
C GLY A 140 -8.99 -2.41 -22.72
N GLY A 141 -9.26 -3.29 -21.77
CA GLY A 141 -8.76 -3.17 -20.41
C GLY A 141 -8.41 -4.50 -19.76
N TYR A 142 -7.57 -4.45 -18.73
CA TYR A 142 -7.32 -5.56 -17.84
C TYR A 142 -7.97 -5.25 -16.49
N TYR A 143 -8.90 -6.10 -16.07
CA TYR A 143 -9.71 -5.95 -14.87
C TYR A 143 -9.36 -7.04 -13.86
N VAL A 144 -9.11 -6.65 -12.62
CA VAL A 144 -8.93 -7.56 -11.48
C VAL A 144 -10.01 -7.24 -10.44
N PRO A 145 -10.99 -8.14 -10.22
CA PRO A 145 -12.10 -7.89 -9.29
C PRO A 145 -11.68 -7.65 -7.85
N SER A 146 -10.59 -8.29 -7.40
CA SER A 146 -10.06 -8.19 -6.03
C SER A 146 -9.14 -6.97 -5.81
N ASP A 147 -8.79 -6.24 -6.85
CA ASP A 147 -8.12 -4.95 -6.71
C ASP A 147 -9.05 -3.93 -6.04
N GLY A 148 -8.48 -2.86 -5.50
CA GLY A 148 -9.31 -1.88 -4.83
C GLY A 148 -8.57 -0.64 -4.40
N LYS A 149 -9.11 -0.03 -3.34
CA LYS A 149 -8.61 1.21 -2.79
C LYS A 149 -8.42 1.08 -1.28
N ALA A 150 -7.24 1.47 -0.81
CA ALA A 150 -6.94 1.66 0.60
C ALA A 150 -7.02 3.14 1.00
N ASP A 151 -7.36 3.41 2.24
CA ASP A 151 -7.03 4.69 2.87
C ASP A 151 -5.59 4.61 3.38
N ALA A 152 -4.70 5.35 2.73
CA ALA A 152 -3.27 5.21 2.99
C ALA A 152 -2.86 5.75 4.39
N VAL A 153 -3.58 6.73 4.91
CA VAL A 153 -3.32 7.28 6.26
C VAL A 153 -3.85 6.30 7.30
N SER A 154 -5.10 5.86 7.19
CA SER A 154 -5.68 4.87 8.09
C SER A 154 -4.87 3.58 8.14
N ALA A 155 -4.42 3.08 6.99
CA ALA A 155 -3.58 1.88 6.95
C ALA A 155 -2.22 2.06 7.66
N ALA A 156 -1.62 3.26 7.57
CA ALA A 156 -0.40 3.58 8.33
C ALA A 156 -0.69 3.67 9.84
N GLU A 157 -1.82 4.27 10.22
CA GLU A 157 -2.26 4.35 11.63
C GLU A 157 -2.53 2.97 12.21
N SER A 158 -3.26 2.10 11.49
CA SER A 158 -3.56 0.72 11.93
C SER A 158 -2.28 -0.09 12.16
N MET A 159 -1.33 -0.04 11.21
CA MET A 159 -0.03 -0.71 11.39
C MET A 159 0.75 -0.13 12.59
N ALA A 160 0.68 1.17 12.82
CA ALA A 160 1.36 1.79 13.96
C ALA A 160 0.69 1.46 15.30
N GLU A 161 -0.63 1.30 15.33
CA GLU A 161 -1.38 0.91 16.53
C GLU A 161 -1.00 -0.52 16.96
N GLU A 162 -1.03 -1.46 16.03
CA GLU A 162 -0.58 -2.84 16.27
C GLU A 162 0.89 -2.89 16.72
N ALA A 163 1.77 -2.11 16.07
CA ALA A 163 3.17 -2.02 16.49
C ALA A 163 3.33 -1.47 17.91
N ARG A 164 2.52 -0.46 18.29
CA ARG A 164 2.50 0.10 19.66
C ARG A 164 2.01 -0.91 20.68
N GLU A 165 0.97 -1.67 20.36
CA GLU A 165 0.50 -2.74 21.24
C GLU A 165 1.57 -3.80 21.50
N ALA A 166 2.44 -4.03 20.50
CA ALA A 166 3.61 -4.89 20.62
C ALA A 166 4.84 -4.22 21.24
N GLY A 167 4.75 -2.95 21.69
CA GLY A 167 5.79 -2.25 22.42
C GLY A 167 6.68 -1.30 21.61
N VAL A 168 6.37 -1.05 20.33
CA VAL A 168 7.10 -0.04 19.52
C VAL A 168 6.73 1.36 19.98
N GLU A 169 7.73 2.21 20.15
CA GLU A 169 7.53 3.61 20.55
C GLU A 169 7.58 4.55 19.33
N PHE A 170 6.62 5.47 19.24
CA PHE A 170 6.52 6.46 18.17
C PHE A 170 6.66 7.88 18.71
N TYR A 171 7.59 8.65 18.15
CA TYR A 171 7.86 10.03 18.54
C TYR A 171 7.70 10.96 17.34
N GLY A 172 6.67 11.77 17.36
CA GLY A 172 6.51 12.90 16.43
C GLY A 172 7.31 14.12 16.86
N HIS A 173 7.39 15.13 15.99
CA HIS A 173 8.17 16.35 16.21
C HIS A 173 9.63 16.10 16.58
N THR A 174 10.19 15.00 16.10
CA THR A 174 11.55 14.54 16.38
C THR A 174 12.33 14.39 15.09
N GLU A 175 13.11 15.38 14.74
CA GLU A 175 13.90 15.40 13.53
C GLU A 175 15.26 14.72 13.73
N VAL A 176 15.58 13.77 12.86
CA VAL A 176 16.95 13.22 12.75
C VAL A 176 17.76 14.14 11.86
N THR A 177 18.77 14.78 12.44
CA THR A 177 19.59 15.78 11.75
C THR A 177 20.90 15.23 11.20
N ASP A 178 21.41 14.15 11.78
CA ASP A 178 22.64 13.48 11.35
C ASP A 178 22.69 12.02 11.81
N ILE A 179 23.50 11.21 11.14
CA ILE A 179 23.78 9.82 11.48
C ILE A 179 25.30 9.61 11.38
N ASP A 180 25.94 9.31 12.51
CA ASP A 180 27.39 9.07 12.62
C ASP A 180 27.82 7.65 12.17
#